data_f785489f8542fe44f6bd98f752baf901
#
_entry.id   f785489f8542fe44f6bd98f752baf901
#
_cell.length_a   1.000
_cell.length_b   1.000
_cell.length_c   1.000
_cell.angle_alpha   90.00
_cell.angle_beta   90.00
_cell.angle_gamma   90.00
#
_symmetry.space_group_name_H-M   'P 1'
#
loop_
_entity.id
_entity.type
_entity.pdbx_description
1 polymer ?
#
loop_
_entity_poly.entity_id
_entity_poly.type
_entity_poly.pdbx_seq_one_letter_code
_entity_poly.pdbx_strand_id
1 'polypeptide(L)'
;MQFKWNYKPPTPEEKEAAEELAVKIGTSPILAMLLIRRGITTESAAKRFFRPQLADLIDPFLMKDMDVAVDRLNDAMGRKERILVYGDYDVDGCTAVALVYKFLQQFYSNIDYYIPNRYDKDDGFGITKAGLEYAQETGAKLVIVLDIGIKEHDRILAAKNLGIDFIICDHHQVHYEEKNGQYHFT
;
A
#
# COMPACT_ATOMS: atom_id res chain seq x y z
N MET A 1 -12.92 14.53 27.09
CA MET A 1 -11.65 13.77 26.97
C MET A 1 -10.50 14.71 27.32
N GLN A 2 -9.69 14.41 28.33
CA GLN A 2 -8.51 15.22 28.65
C GLN A 2 -7.30 14.58 27.96
N PHE A 3 -6.68 15.28 27.02
CA PHE A 3 -5.45 14.84 26.38
C PHE A 3 -4.25 15.24 27.24
N LYS A 4 -3.33 14.30 27.49
CA LYS A 4 -2.08 14.55 28.21
C LYS A 4 -0.93 14.49 27.21
N TRP A 5 -0.17 15.59 27.11
CA TRP A 5 1.07 15.59 26.35
C TRP A 5 2.11 14.70 27.04
N ASN A 6 2.63 13.70 26.32
CA ASN A 6 3.71 12.86 26.79
C ASN A 6 5.00 13.24 26.07
N TYR A 7 5.72 14.22 26.62
CA TYR A 7 6.98 14.66 26.08
C TYR A 7 8.12 13.84 26.68
N LYS A 8 8.90 13.15 25.84
CA LYS A 8 10.13 12.47 26.24
C LYS A 8 11.31 13.42 25.94
N PRO A 9 11.99 13.95 26.96
CA PRO A 9 13.15 14.81 26.75
C PRO A 9 14.26 14.04 26.03
N PRO A 10 15.07 14.71 25.19
CA PRO A 10 16.20 14.07 24.53
C PRO A 10 17.30 13.71 25.54
N THR A 11 17.97 12.58 25.29
CA THR A 11 19.17 12.22 26.05
C THR A 11 20.37 13.12 25.68
N PRO A 12 21.42 13.16 26.49
CA PRO A 12 22.65 13.89 26.13
C PRO A 12 23.21 13.46 24.77
N GLU A 13 23.24 12.15 24.51
CA GLU A 13 23.75 11.55 23.28
C GLU A 13 22.89 11.95 22.07
N GLU A 14 21.54 11.95 22.22
CA GLU A 14 20.63 12.42 21.18
C GLU A 14 20.87 13.91 20.87
N LYS A 15 21.16 14.73 21.88
CA LYS A 15 21.43 16.16 21.68
C LYS A 15 22.73 16.38 20.92
N GLU A 16 23.81 15.73 21.33
CA GLU A 16 25.12 15.81 20.67
C GLU A 16 25.00 15.37 19.20
N ALA A 17 24.41 14.21 18.95
CA ALA A 17 24.18 13.71 17.60
C ALA A 17 23.32 14.68 16.73
N ALA A 18 22.31 15.31 17.34
CA ALA A 18 21.49 16.29 16.63
C ALA A 18 22.25 17.59 16.31
N GLU A 19 23.08 18.08 17.22
CA GLU A 19 23.92 19.25 16.99
C GLU A 19 24.94 19.01 15.87
N GLU A 20 25.63 17.86 15.90
CA GLU A 20 26.54 17.47 14.83
C GLU A 20 25.84 17.34 13.47
N LEU A 21 24.70 16.65 13.43
CA LEU A 21 23.93 16.47 12.20
C LEU A 21 23.44 17.83 11.67
N ALA A 22 22.96 18.71 12.57
CA ALA A 22 22.50 20.04 12.22
C ALA A 22 23.56 20.86 11.47
N VAL A 23 24.79 20.82 11.96
CA VAL A 23 25.95 21.49 11.31
C VAL A 23 26.21 20.89 9.93
N LYS A 24 26.25 19.53 9.83
CA LYS A 24 26.55 18.83 8.57
C LYS A 24 25.54 19.10 7.46
N ILE A 25 24.26 19.23 7.82
CA ILE A 25 23.18 19.41 6.81
C ILE A 25 22.65 20.86 6.72
N GLY A 26 23.21 21.79 7.51
CA GLY A 26 22.81 23.20 7.49
C GLY A 26 21.38 23.45 7.97
N THR A 27 20.97 22.77 9.06
CA THR A 27 19.61 22.90 9.61
C THR A 27 19.63 23.27 11.10
N SER A 28 18.45 23.45 11.71
CA SER A 28 18.38 23.70 13.15
C SER A 28 18.55 22.41 13.96
N PRO A 29 19.11 22.47 15.18
CA PRO A 29 19.22 21.30 16.06
C PRO A 29 17.88 20.62 16.36
N ILE A 30 16.78 21.37 16.37
CA ILE A 30 15.44 20.83 16.58
C ILE A 30 15.02 19.91 15.41
N LEU A 31 15.24 20.35 14.18
CA LEU A 31 14.94 19.51 13.00
C LEU A 31 15.86 18.32 12.91
N ALA A 32 17.14 18.48 13.21
CA ALA A 32 18.09 17.38 13.28
C ALA A 32 17.71 16.36 14.37
N MET A 33 17.22 16.81 15.53
CA MET A 33 16.68 15.94 16.57
C MET A 33 15.50 15.10 16.07
N LEU A 34 14.60 15.65 15.31
CA LEU A 34 13.48 14.91 14.71
C LEU A 34 13.95 13.85 13.71
N LEU A 35 15.04 14.13 12.98
CA LEU A 35 15.68 13.14 12.10
C LEU A 35 16.33 12.01 12.89
N ILE A 36 17.12 12.33 13.90
CA ILE A 36 17.79 11.35 14.80
C ILE A 36 16.74 10.39 15.38
N ARG A 37 15.64 10.90 15.89
CA ARG A 37 14.54 10.10 16.45
C ARG A 37 13.78 9.24 15.43
N ARG A 38 13.99 9.50 14.13
CA ARG A 38 13.52 8.66 13.03
C ARG A 38 14.56 7.71 12.49
N GLY A 39 15.71 7.61 13.16
CA GLY A 39 16.82 6.75 12.72
C GLY A 39 17.64 7.33 11.57
N ILE A 40 17.41 8.61 11.19
CA ILE A 40 18.17 9.31 10.16
C ILE A 40 19.36 10.02 10.83
N THR A 41 20.49 9.32 10.95
CA THR A 41 21.64 9.74 11.75
C THR A 41 22.82 10.22 10.92
N THR A 42 22.78 10.09 9.59
CA THR A 42 23.89 10.48 8.71
C THR A 42 23.48 11.58 7.74
N GLU A 43 24.47 12.37 7.31
CA GLU A 43 24.29 13.42 6.31
C GLU A 43 23.70 12.86 5.00
N SER A 44 24.20 11.71 4.54
CA SER A 44 23.70 11.08 3.30
C SER A 44 22.25 10.63 3.41
N ALA A 45 21.87 10.05 4.56
CA ALA A 45 20.47 9.66 4.81
C ALA A 45 19.54 10.87 4.89
N ALA A 46 19.99 11.96 5.56
CA ALA A 46 19.24 13.19 5.64
C ALA A 46 19.07 13.87 4.25
N LYS A 47 20.13 13.87 3.44
CA LYS A 47 20.03 14.37 2.04
C LYS A 47 19.02 13.58 1.22
N ARG A 48 19.03 12.26 1.28
CA ARG A 48 18.03 11.41 0.60
C ARG A 48 16.63 11.66 1.11
N PHE A 49 16.45 11.83 2.41
CA PHE A 49 15.15 12.11 3.01
C PHE A 49 14.53 13.42 2.49
N PHE A 50 15.33 14.49 2.40
CA PHE A 50 14.85 15.80 1.96
C PHE A 50 14.84 15.99 0.43
N ARG A 51 15.63 15.22 -0.31
CA ARG A 51 15.79 15.35 -1.77
C ARG A 51 15.83 13.97 -2.41
N PRO A 52 14.72 13.20 -2.32
CA PRO A 52 14.67 11.86 -2.91
C PRO A 52 14.85 11.93 -4.43
N GLN A 53 15.57 10.97 -4.96
CA GLN A 53 15.79 10.78 -6.39
C GLN A 53 15.11 9.50 -6.86
N LEU A 54 14.80 9.37 -8.15
CA LEU A 54 14.28 8.13 -8.71
C LEU A 54 15.23 6.94 -8.47
N ALA A 55 16.54 7.22 -8.44
CA ALA A 55 17.56 6.20 -8.12
C ALA A 55 17.51 5.70 -6.66
N ASP A 56 16.81 6.40 -5.76
CA ASP A 56 16.61 5.97 -4.36
C ASP A 56 15.42 5.02 -4.20
N LEU A 57 14.65 4.76 -5.27
CA LEU A 57 13.55 3.81 -5.24
C LEU A 57 14.08 2.40 -4.99
N ILE A 58 13.39 1.69 -4.12
CA ILE A 58 13.70 0.30 -3.79
C ILE A 58 13.21 -0.59 -4.93
N ASP A 59 13.96 -1.65 -5.24
CA ASP A 59 13.53 -2.66 -6.22
C ASP A 59 12.17 -3.24 -5.81
N PRO A 60 11.12 -3.10 -6.64
CA PRO A 60 9.78 -3.60 -6.32
C PRO A 60 9.73 -5.11 -6.11
N PHE A 61 10.66 -5.88 -6.68
CA PHE A 61 10.73 -7.33 -6.48
C PHE A 61 11.23 -7.74 -5.08
N LEU A 62 11.65 -6.80 -4.23
CA LEU A 62 11.85 -7.04 -2.80
C LEU A 62 10.53 -7.06 -2.01
N MET A 63 9.43 -6.63 -2.59
CA MET A 63 8.10 -6.80 -1.98
C MET A 63 7.69 -8.27 -2.03
N LYS A 64 7.09 -8.74 -0.93
CA LYS A 64 6.58 -10.10 -0.84
C LYS A 64 5.60 -10.39 -1.99
N ASP A 65 5.77 -11.56 -2.63
CA ASP A 65 4.91 -12.09 -3.69
C ASP A 65 4.81 -11.20 -4.96
N MET A 66 5.72 -10.24 -5.16
CA MET A 66 5.72 -9.39 -6.34
C MET A 66 5.95 -10.18 -7.63
N ASP A 67 6.86 -11.13 -7.60
CA ASP A 67 7.14 -12.05 -8.70
C ASP A 67 5.91 -12.90 -9.07
N VAL A 68 5.25 -13.49 -8.07
CA VAL A 68 4.00 -14.27 -8.25
C VAL A 68 2.88 -13.41 -8.83
N ALA A 69 2.73 -12.16 -8.36
CA ALA A 69 1.73 -11.23 -8.88
C ALA A 69 1.99 -10.86 -10.34
N VAL A 70 3.25 -10.57 -10.70
CA VAL A 70 3.65 -10.25 -12.07
C VAL A 70 3.43 -11.45 -13.00
N ASP A 71 3.81 -12.65 -12.56
CA ASP A 71 3.60 -13.89 -13.34
C ASP A 71 2.11 -14.15 -13.56
N ARG A 72 1.27 -13.99 -12.52
CA ARG A 72 -0.19 -14.16 -12.65
C ARG A 72 -0.81 -13.14 -13.59
N LEU A 73 -0.34 -11.88 -13.56
CA LEU A 73 -0.78 -10.84 -14.49
C LEU A 73 -0.39 -11.17 -15.94
N ASN A 74 0.84 -11.59 -16.16
CA ASN A 74 1.33 -12.02 -17.48
C ASN A 74 0.52 -13.20 -18.02
N ASP A 75 0.23 -14.19 -17.18
CA ASP A 75 -0.63 -15.33 -17.50
C ASP A 75 -2.03 -14.89 -17.90
N ALA A 76 -2.65 -13.96 -17.15
CA ALA A 76 -3.96 -13.43 -17.47
C ALA A 76 -4.00 -12.76 -18.86
N MET A 77 -2.99 -11.94 -19.14
CA MET A 77 -2.87 -11.29 -20.45
C MET A 77 -2.63 -12.31 -21.57
N GLY A 78 -1.76 -13.29 -21.35
CA GLY A 78 -1.47 -14.35 -22.32
C GLY A 78 -2.68 -15.22 -22.65
N ARG A 79 -3.51 -15.50 -21.66
CA ARG A 79 -4.79 -16.26 -21.81
C ARG A 79 -5.96 -15.39 -22.23
N LYS A 80 -5.75 -14.09 -22.42
CA LYS A 80 -6.81 -13.10 -22.75
C LYS A 80 -7.93 -13.06 -21.72
N GLU A 81 -7.62 -13.30 -20.45
CA GLU A 81 -8.56 -13.25 -19.34
C GLU A 81 -9.02 -11.81 -19.09
N ARG A 82 -10.26 -11.62 -18.68
CA ARG A 82 -10.73 -10.29 -18.27
C ARG A 82 -10.12 -9.90 -16.94
N ILE A 83 -9.50 -8.72 -16.90
CA ILE A 83 -8.87 -8.14 -15.72
C ILE A 83 -9.75 -7.00 -15.21
N LEU A 84 -10.00 -6.98 -13.91
CA LEU A 84 -10.68 -5.87 -13.22
C LEU A 84 -9.69 -5.17 -12.28
N VAL A 85 -9.53 -3.87 -12.43
CA VAL A 85 -8.78 -3.02 -11.49
C VAL A 85 -9.76 -2.46 -10.48
N TYR A 86 -9.60 -2.82 -9.22
CA TYR A 86 -10.50 -2.47 -8.13
C TYR A 86 -9.76 -1.59 -7.12
N GLY A 87 -10.33 -0.49 -6.65
CA GLY A 87 -9.67 0.34 -5.65
C GLY A 87 -10.63 1.02 -4.70
N ASP A 88 -10.08 1.66 -3.66
CA ASP A 88 -10.89 2.45 -2.74
C ASP A 88 -11.45 3.72 -3.42
N TYR A 89 -12.47 4.29 -2.82
CA TYR A 89 -13.15 5.49 -3.29
C TYR A 89 -12.45 6.80 -2.90
N ASP A 90 -11.42 6.76 -2.09
CA ASP A 90 -10.69 7.95 -1.69
C ASP A 90 -9.62 8.38 -2.73
N VAL A 91 -8.82 9.39 -2.40
CA VAL A 91 -7.84 9.93 -3.36
C VAL A 91 -6.75 8.92 -3.67
N ASP A 92 -6.31 8.14 -2.68
CA ASP A 92 -5.25 7.15 -2.84
C ASP A 92 -5.73 6.01 -3.75
N GLY A 93 -6.86 5.39 -3.41
CA GLY A 93 -7.47 4.34 -4.21
C GLY A 93 -7.83 4.80 -5.63
N CYS A 94 -8.50 5.95 -5.79
CA CYS A 94 -8.87 6.47 -7.11
C CYS A 94 -7.66 6.75 -8.00
N THR A 95 -6.59 7.32 -7.44
CA THR A 95 -5.36 7.61 -8.21
C THR A 95 -4.58 6.35 -8.54
N ALA A 96 -4.55 5.36 -7.64
CA ALA A 96 -3.95 4.06 -7.89
C ALA A 96 -4.69 3.31 -9.02
N VAL A 97 -6.03 3.28 -8.98
CA VAL A 97 -6.85 2.71 -10.07
C VAL A 97 -6.56 3.39 -11.39
N ALA A 98 -6.58 4.73 -11.42
CA ALA A 98 -6.32 5.48 -12.64
C ALA A 98 -4.92 5.19 -13.21
N LEU A 99 -3.91 5.07 -12.36
CA LEU A 99 -2.53 4.77 -12.75
C LEU A 99 -2.44 3.38 -13.38
N VAL A 100 -2.89 2.34 -12.66
CA VAL A 100 -2.76 0.94 -13.10
C VAL A 100 -3.64 0.68 -14.32
N TYR A 101 -4.89 1.13 -14.30
CA TYR A 101 -5.80 0.96 -15.44
C TYR A 101 -5.25 1.61 -16.71
N LYS A 102 -4.84 2.90 -16.65
CA LYS A 102 -4.29 3.61 -17.81
C LYS A 102 -2.97 3.03 -18.30
N PHE A 103 -2.14 2.53 -17.40
CA PHE A 103 -0.90 1.87 -17.79
C PHE A 103 -1.19 0.57 -18.54
N LEU A 104 -1.99 -0.32 -17.98
CA LEU A 104 -2.30 -1.60 -18.60
C LEU A 104 -3.10 -1.45 -19.89
N GLN A 105 -4.00 -0.48 -19.98
CA GLN A 105 -4.84 -0.22 -21.16
C GLN A 105 -4.01 0.10 -22.43
N GLN A 106 -2.75 0.55 -22.26
CA GLN A 106 -1.88 0.85 -23.42
C GLN A 106 -1.53 -0.39 -24.24
N PHE A 107 -1.56 -1.58 -23.64
CA PHE A 107 -1.17 -2.83 -24.29
C PHE A 107 -2.13 -4.00 -24.04
N TYR A 108 -3.17 -3.78 -23.23
CA TYR A 108 -4.18 -4.80 -22.94
C TYR A 108 -5.59 -4.20 -22.92
N SER A 109 -6.46 -4.65 -23.82
CA SER A 109 -7.80 -4.06 -24.00
C SER A 109 -8.90 -4.77 -23.21
N ASN A 110 -8.69 -6.03 -22.75
CA ASN A 110 -9.69 -6.77 -21.99
C ASN A 110 -9.58 -6.46 -20.48
N ILE A 111 -9.66 -5.18 -20.16
CA ILE A 111 -9.50 -4.62 -18.82
C ILE A 111 -10.64 -3.66 -18.52
N ASP A 112 -11.08 -3.64 -17.27
CA ASP A 112 -12.08 -2.72 -16.75
C ASP A 112 -11.67 -2.24 -15.35
N TYR A 113 -12.44 -1.31 -14.78
CA TYR A 113 -12.20 -0.86 -13.41
C TYR A 113 -13.49 -0.77 -12.61
N TYR A 114 -13.36 -0.83 -11.28
CA TYR A 114 -14.45 -0.65 -10.34
C TYR A 114 -13.96 0.16 -9.13
N ILE A 115 -14.77 1.14 -8.74
CA ILE A 115 -14.56 1.93 -7.51
C ILE A 115 -15.88 1.92 -6.76
N PRO A 116 -15.93 1.46 -5.50
CA PRO A 116 -17.15 1.43 -4.70
C PRO A 116 -17.75 2.82 -4.51
N ASN A 117 -19.07 2.89 -4.48
CA ASN A 117 -19.77 4.13 -4.17
C ASN A 117 -19.90 4.31 -2.65
N ARG A 118 -19.10 5.19 -2.04
CA ARG A 118 -19.10 5.44 -0.59
C ARG A 118 -20.46 5.86 0.00
N TYR A 119 -21.38 6.33 -0.83
CA TYR A 119 -22.71 6.77 -0.40
C TYR A 119 -23.78 5.68 -0.55
N ASP A 120 -23.43 4.57 -1.16
CA ASP A 120 -24.30 3.42 -1.27
C ASP A 120 -24.17 2.53 -0.02
N LYS A 121 -25.32 2.12 0.54
CA LYS A 121 -25.35 1.29 1.75
C LYS A 121 -24.86 -0.14 1.51
N ASP A 122 -25.00 -0.60 0.29
CA ASP A 122 -24.67 -1.97 -0.11
C ASP A 122 -23.28 -2.06 -0.76
N ASP A 123 -22.66 -0.93 -1.11
CA ASP A 123 -21.36 -0.87 -1.76
C ASP A 123 -20.29 -0.28 -0.83
N GLY A 124 -20.29 0.58 -0.08
CA GLY A 124 -19.44 1.10 0.99
C GLY A 124 -17.92 0.88 0.81
N PHE A 125 -17.25 0.56 1.92
CA PHE A 125 -15.78 0.44 2.01
C PHE A 125 -15.31 -1.02 1.81
N GLY A 126 -14.12 -1.19 1.24
CA GLY A 126 -13.46 -2.49 1.09
C GLY A 126 -13.84 -3.23 -0.19
N ILE A 127 -13.58 -4.53 -0.24
CA ILE A 127 -14.06 -5.41 -1.30
C ILE A 127 -15.52 -5.70 -1.04
N THR A 128 -16.41 -5.01 -1.76
CA THR A 128 -17.86 -5.05 -1.50
C THR A 128 -18.53 -6.22 -2.22
N LYS A 129 -19.76 -6.56 -1.77
CA LYS A 129 -20.59 -7.55 -2.46
C LYS A 129 -20.91 -7.10 -3.89
N ALA A 130 -21.29 -5.82 -4.05
CA ALA A 130 -21.60 -5.24 -5.36
C ALA A 130 -20.38 -5.30 -6.30
N GLY A 131 -19.19 -5.01 -5.80
CA GLY A 131 -17.96 -5.12 -6.58
C GLY A 131 -17.61 -6.55 -6.99
N LEU A 132 -17.88 -7.54 -6.13
CA LEU A 132 -17.71 -8.96 -6.49
C LEU A 132 -18.74 -9.44 -7.51
N GLU A 133 -20.00 -9.01 -7.38
CA GLU A 133 -21.05 -9.26 -8.36
C GLU A 133 -20.67 -8.66 -9.71
N TYR A 134 -20.18 -7.42 -9.74
CA TYR A 134 -19.69 -6.78 -10.96
C TYR A 134 -18.51 -7.57 -11.58
N ALA A 135 -17.55 -8.02 -10.78
CA ALA A 135 -16.46 -8.86 -11.27
C ALA A 135 -16.95 -10.15 -11.91
N GLN A 136 -17.95 -10.79 -11.31
CA GLN A 136 -18.56 -12.01 -11.81
C GLN A 136 -19.37 -11.77 -13.10
N GLU A 137 -20.23 -10.75 -13.12
CA GLU A 137 -21.06 -10.39 -14.27
C GLU A 137 -20.24 -10.01 -15.51
N THR A 138 -19.12 -9.29 -15.28
CA THR A 138 -18.21 -8.93 -16.37
C THR A 138 -17.31 -10.08 -16.81
N GLY A 139 -17.29 -11.19 -16.08
CA GLY A 139 -16.48 -12.37 -16.38
C GLY A 139 -14.99 -12.19 -16.04
N ALA A 140 -14.67 -11.31 -15.09
CA ALA A 140 -13.31 -11.12 -14.62
C ALA A 140 -12.71 -12.45 -14.09
N LYS A 141 -11.45 -12.72 -14.42
CA LYS A 141 -10.68 -13.87 -13.95
C LYS A 141 -9.55 -13.45 -13.02
N LEU A 142 -9.14 -12.20 -13.11
CA LEU A 142 -8.16 -11.58 -12.25
C LEU A 142 -8.69 -10.23 -11.78
N VAL A 143 -8.65 -9.99 -10.47
CA VAL A 143 -8.95 -8.69 -9.85
C VAL A 143 -7.67 -8.16 -9.22
N ILE A 144 -7.22 -6.98 -9.67
CA ILE A 144 -6.11 -6.25 -9.07
C ILE A 144 -6.71 -5.23 -8.11
N VAL A 145 -6.54 -5.46 -6.82
CA VAL A 145 -7.10 -4.63 -5.76
C VAL A 145 -6.05 -3.67 -5.25
N LEU A 146 -6.38 -2.40 -5.17
CA LEU A 146 -5.47 -1.29 -4.88
C LEU A 146 -5.97 -0.51 -3.66
N ASP A 147 -5.08 -0.29 -2.69
CA ASP A 147 -5.31 0.52 -1.49
C ASP A 147 -6.35 -0.05 -0.50
N ILE A 148 -6.82 -1.25 -0.73
CA ILE A 148 -7.74 -2.00 0.13
C ILE A 148 -7.50 -3.50 -0.02
N GLY A 149 -8.14 -4.30 0.84
CA GLY A 149 -8.28 -5.74 0.63
C GLY A 149 -7.44 -6.62 1.55
N ILE A 150 -6.41 -6.09 2.19
CA ILE A 150 -5.51 -6.89 3.05
C ILE A 150 -6.24 -7.56 4.24
N LYS A 151 -7.42 -7.07 4.61
CA LYS A 151 -8.25 -7.60 5.68
C LYS A 151 -9.47 -8.40 5.20
N GLU A 152 -9.67 -8.53 3.90
CA GLU A 152 -10.90 -9.08 3.29
C GLU A 152 -10.78 -10.57 2.97
N HIS A 153 -10.10 -11.33 3.84
CA HIS A 153 -9.76 -12.73 3.62
C HIS A 153 -10.97 -13.60 3.23
N ASP A 154 -12.08 -13.51 3.98
CA ASP A 154 -13.26 -14.34 3.74
C ASP A 154 -13.92 -14.06 2.38
N ARG A 155 -13.98 -12.79 2.00
CA ARG A 155 -14.54 -12.36 0.70
C ARG A 155 -13.68 -12.81 -0.47
N ILE A 156 -12.36 -12.72 -0.30
CA ILE A 156 -11.39 -13.20 -1.30
C ILE A 156 -11.49 -14.71 -1.48
N LEU A 157 -11.59 -15.47 -0.38
CA LEU A 157 -11.79 -16.92 -0.43
C LEU A 157 -13.10 -17.30 -1.11
N ALA A 158 -14.18 -16.59 -0.80
CA ALA A 158 -15.48 -16.82 -1.46
C ALA A 158 -15.38 -16.59 -2.98
N ALA A 159 -14.74 -15.50 -3.40
CA ALA A 159 -14.55 -15.18 -4.81
C ALA A 159 -13.61 -16.17 -5.53
N LYS A 160 -12.60 -16.70 -4.84
CA LYS A 160 -11.74 -17.76 -5.38
C LYS A 160 -12.52 -19.03 -5.75
N ASN A 161 -13.56 -19.37 -4.98
CA ASN A 161 -14.46 -20.49 -5.31
C ASN A 161 -15.29 -20.23 -6.58
N LEU A 162 -15.41 -18.96 -7.01
CA LEU A 162 -16.05 -18.55 -8.28
C LEU A 162 -15.05 -18.52 -9.45
N GLY A 163 -13.78 -18.90 -9.23
CA GLY A 163 -12.73 -18.91 -10.24
C GLY A 163 -12.20 -17.54 -10.58
N ILE A 164 -12.18 -16.64 -9.60
CA ILE A 164 -11.59 -15.29 -9.68
C ILE A 164 -10.36 -15.24 -8.79
N ASP A 165 -9.21 -14.90 -9.36
CA ASP A 165 -7.97 -14.69 -8.62
C ASP A 165 -7.80 -13.22 -8.23
N PHE A 166 -7.02 -12.98 -7.16
CA PHE A 166 -6.77 -11.65 -6.62
C PHE A 166 -5.28 -11.36 -6.50
N ILE A 167 -4.90 -10.14 -6.89
CA ILE A 167 -3.62 -9.50 -6.53
C ILE A 167 -3.97 -8.33 -5.63
N ILE A 168 -3.51 -8.36 -4.38
CA ILE A 168 -3.79 -7.30 -3.39
C ILE A 168 -2.57 -6.41 -3.25
N CYS A 169 -2.71 -5.14 -3.62
CA CYS A 169 -1.71 -4.09 -3.45
C CYS A 169 -2.23 -3.10 -2.40
N ASP A 170 -1.96 -3.39 -1.15
CA ASP A 170 -2.48 -2.64 -0.01
C ASP A 170 -1.36 -2.31 0.98
N HIS A 171 -1.46 -1.18 1.67
CA HIS A 171 -0.50 -0.72 2.66
C HIS A 171 -1.10 -0.56 4.07
N HIS A 172 -2.37 -0.92 4.24
CA HIS A 172 -3.02 -0.92 5.55
C HIS A 172 -2.45 -2.01 6.47
N GLN A 173 -2.68 -1.83 7.77
CA GLN A 173 -2.24 -2.82 8.76
C GLN A 173 -3.00 -4.13 8.57
N VAL A 174 -2.26 -5.23 8.46
CA VAL A 174 -2.83 -6.58 8.50
C VAL A 174 -3.39 -6.88 9.89
N HIS A 175 -4.36 -7.80 9.97
CA HIS A 175 -4.75 -8.34 11.26
C HIS A 175 -3.62 -9.18 11.84
N TYR A 176 -3.36 -9.00 13.11
CA TYR A 176 -2.42 -9.82 13.85
C TYR A 176 -2.94 -10.08 15.26
N GLU A 177 -2.59 -11.24 15.79
CA GLU A 177 -2.75 -11.58 17.20
C GLU A 177 -1.37 -11.63 17.85
N GLU A 178 -1.22 -11.02 19.02
CA GLU A 178 -0.02 -11.17 19.83
C GLU A 178 -0.19 -12.37 20.74
N LYS A 179 0.58 -13.43 20.50
CA LYS A 179 0.65 -14.63 21.35
C LYS A 179 2.08 -14.82 21.84
N ASN A 180 2.25 -14.80 23.16
CA ASN A 180 3.56 -15.03 23.83
C ASN A 180 4.67 -14.06 23.34
N GLY A 181 4.34 -12.80 23.07
CA GLY A 181 5.30 -11.80 22.57
C GLY A 181 5.68 -11.98 21.10
N GLN A 182 5.00 -12.82 20.35
CA GLN A 182 5.13 -12.98 18.90
C GLN A 182 3.87 -12.54 18.17
N TYR A 183 4.05 -11.87 17.05
CA TYR A 183 2.95 -11.44 16.19
C TYR A 183 2.61 -12.55 15.19
N HIS A 184 1.36 -12.99 15.21
CA HIS A 184 0.81 -13.94 14.24
C HIS A 184 -0.14 -13.15 13.33
N PHE A 185 0.21 -13.04 12.06
CA PHE A 185 -0.63 -12.40 11.05
C PHE A 185 -1.73 -13.38 10.61
N THR A 186 -2.98 -12.89 10.60
CA THR A 186 -4.17 -13.69 10.26
C THR A 186 -4.86 -13.09 9.04
#